data_e03233b117ee5cb947253aa6ee5c1b28
#
_entry.id   e03233b117ee5cb947253aa6ee5c1b28
#
_cell.length_a   1.000
_cell.length_b   1.000
_cell.length_c   1.000
_cell.angle_alpha   90.00
_cell.angle_beta   90.00
_cell.angle_gamma   90.00
#
_symmetry.space_group_name_H-M   'P 1'
#
loop_
_entity.id
_entity.type
_entity.pdbx_description
1 polymer ?
#
loop_
_entity_poly.entity_id
_entity_poly.type
_entity_poly.pdbx_seq_one_letter_code
_entity_poly.pdbx_strand_id
1 'polypeptide(L)'
;MKAFAVFSAVLAAYAQSASAAAAVKGAAEGFAKGVTGGGSATPVYPTTNAELVKYLGDSVPRVIVLNKTFNFRNTEGTSSGTGCAPWGDAENCQVAINGAGGWCQKYEPKAPKADVTYDNAGVLGISITSDKTLIGEGATGIIQGKGIRMVSGAKNIIIQNIKIEEINPKYVWGGDAITINNADLIWIDHVTTYHIARQHIVLGTLASNRVTISNHYLDGRSDYSATCNGYHYWGFYFDGSSDLITFKNNYIYRTSGRAPKVQGNTLLHAVNNYWYDNGGHAFEIGAGGNVVAEVNGFGSSGAFNSGTNTFLSNFAGKNVASASAYGTVVASVTANAGFGKI
;
A
#
# COMPACT_ATOMS: atom_id res chain seq x y z
N MET A 1 -81.14 6.61 0.19
CA MET A 1 -79.91 6.34 0.99
C MET A 1 -78.75 6.30 0.04
N LYS A 2 -77.90 7.32 0.09
CA LYS A 2 -76.67 7.40 -0.77
C LYS A 2 -75.47 7.02 0.11
N ALA A 3 -74.76 5.94 -0.24
CA ALA A 3 -73.55 5.49 0.44
C ALA A 3 -72.39 6.29 -0.10
N PHE A 4 -71.62 6.97 0.75
CA PHE A 4 -70.37 7.61 0.46
C PHE A 4 -69.26 6.59 0.71
N ALA A 5 -68.50 6.23 -0.35
CA ALA A 5 -67.28 5.46 -0.24
C ALA A 5 -66.10 6.40 0.04
N VAL A 6 -65.46 6.24 1.18
CA VAL A 6 -64.24 6.96 1.55
C VAL A 6 -63.02 6.14 1.03
N PHE A 7 -62.31 6.68 0.05
CA PHE A 7 -61.02 6.14 -0.39
C PHE A 7 -59.90 6.68 0.50
N SER A 8 -59.36 5.84 1.36
CA SER A 8 -58.16 6.16 2.11
C SER A 8 -56.94 5.86 1.23
N ALA A 9 -56.27 6.90 0.76
CA ALA A 9 -54.97 6.77 0.10
C ALA A 9 -53.87 6.61 1.15
N VAL A 10 -53.24 5.42 1.22
CA VAL A 10 -52.07 5.17 2.03
C VAL A 10 -50.84 5.66 1.23
N LEU A 11 -50.28 6.81 1.61
CA LEU A 11 -48.99 7.26 1.16
C LEU A 11 -47.92 6.42 1.85
N ALA A 12 -47.33 5.47 1.15
CA ALA A 12 -46.11 4.81 1.58
C ALA A 12 -44.93 5.77 1.39
N ALA A 13 -44.48 6.38 2.47
CA ALA A 13 -43.22 7.14 2.48
C ALA A 13 -42.04 6.15 2.40
N TYR A 14 -41.42 6.04 1.26
CA TYR A 14 -40.11 5.42 1.12
C TYR A 14 -39.09 6.35 1.81
N ALA A 15 -38.71 6.02 3.04
CA ALA A 15 -37.55 6.60 3.66
C ALA A 15 -36.33 6.03 2.93
N GLN A 16 -35.80 6.75 1.96
CA GLN A 16 -34.43 6.51 1.48
C GLN A 16 -33.51 6.80 2.67
N SER A 17 -32.96 5.73 3.25
CA SER A 17 -31.83 5.87 4.17
C SER A 17 -30.70 6.47 3.36
N ALA A 18 -30.44 7.75 3.53
CA ALA A 18 -29.22 8.38 3.02
C ALA A 18 -28.07 7.65 3.71
N SER A 19 -27.38 6.79 2.97
CA SER A 19 -26.10 6.24 3.39
C SER A 19 -25.22 7.44 3.75
N ALA A 20 -24.69 7.48 4.97
CA ALA A 20 -23.74 8.51 5.34
C ALA A 20 -22.60 8.47 4.33
N ALA A 21 -22.32 9.60 3.68
CA ALA A 21 -21.24 9.66 2.67
C ALA A 21 -19.94 9.14 3.29
N ALA A 22 -19.23 8.29 2.56
CA ALA A 22 -17.95 7.76 3.02
C ALA A 22 -17.01 8.92 3.35
N ALA A 23 -16.52 8.94 4.57
CA ALA A 23 -15.65 10.00 5.09
C ALA A 23 -14.38 9.38 5.69
N VAL A 24 -13.29 10.13 5.64
CA VAL A 24 -12.05 9.75 6.31
C VAL A 24 -12.31 9.49 7.79
N LYS A 25 -11.83 8.36 8.30
CA LYS A 25 -11.92 7.99 9.71
C LYS A 25 -10.61 8.32 10.41
N GLY A 26 -10.69 8.97 11.56
CA GLY A 26 -9.52 9.37 12.33
C GLY A 26 -8.69 10.48 11.69
N ALA A 27 -7.42 10.54 12.07
CA ALA A 27 -6.45 11.52 11.57
C ALA A 27 -5.05 10.90 11.59
N ALA A 28 -4.20 11.30 10.65
CA ALA A 28 -2.83 10.84 10.61
C ALA A 28 -2.08 11.27 11.88
N GLU A 29 -1.42 10.32 12.52
CA GLU A 29 -0.43 10.56 13.53
C GLU A 29 0.98 10.66 12.91
N GLY A 30 1.96 11.09 13.70
CA GLY A 30 3.35 11.11 13.28
C GLY A 30 3.64 12.11 12.18
N PHE A 31 4.49 11.74 11.23
CA PHE A 31 5.04 12.70 10.28
C PHE A 31 4.02 13.26 9.29
N ALA A 32 3.00 12.50 8.91
CA ALA A 32 1.93 13.03 8.04
C ALA A 32 0.80 13.76 8.80
N LYS A 33 0.99 14.07 10.09
CA LYS A 33 0.00 14.85 10.85
C LYS A 33 -0.34 16.16 10.14
N GLY A 34 -1.65 16.41 10.00
CA GLY A 34 -2.17 17.60 9.33
C GLY A 34 -2.49 17.38 7.83
N VAL A 35 -2.33 16.17 7.30
CA VAL A 35 -2.82 15.84 5.96
C VAL A 35 -4.33 16.00 5.91
N THR A 36 -4.84 16.61 4.83
CA THR A 36 -6.27 16.87 4.62
C THR A 36 -6.83 16.20 3.36
N GLY A 37 -5.96 15.72 2.47
CA GLY A 37 -6.37 15.11 1.21
C GLY A 37 -7.23 16.04 0.37
N GLY A 38 -8.36 15.54 -0.13
CA GLY A 38 -9.37 16.32 -0.84
C GLY A 38 -10.17 17.30 0.03
N GLY A 39 -9.88 17.36 1.34
CA GLY A 39 -10.53 18.27 2.27
C GLY A 39 -12.04 18.08 2.34
N SER A 40 -12.78 19.18 2.20
CA SER A 40 -14.26 19.20 2.20
C SER A 40 -14.90 19.03 0.81
N ALA A 41 -14.14 18.58 -0.21
CA ALA A 41 -14.69 18.36 -1.53
C ALA A 41 -15.85 17.34 -1.47
N THR A 42 -16.90 17.59 -2.24
CA THR A 42 -18.02 16.65 -2.35
C THR A 42 -17.52 15.30 -2.87
N PRO A 43 -17.84 14.19 -2.19
CA PRO A 43 -17.42 12.87 -2.64
C PRO A 43 -17.87 12.54 -4.06
N VAL A 44 -16.97 11.98 -4.85
CA VAL A 44 -17.24 11.46 -6.20
C VAL A 44 -17.07 9.95 -6.22
N TYR A 45 -17.94 9.27 -6.96
CA TYR A 45 -17.99 7.81 -7.05
C TYR A 45 -17.70 7.41 -8.51
N PRO A 46 -16.45 7.06 -8.85
CA PRO A 46 -16.13 6.61 -10.19
C PRO A 46 -16.90 5.32 -10.51
N THR A 47 -17.43 5.24 -11.72
CA THR A 47 -18.20 4.09 -12.20
C THR A 47 -17.37 3.20 -13.14
N THR A 48 -16.29 3.74 -13.72
CA THR A 48 -15.39 3.07 -14.66
C THR A 48 -13.93 3.23 -14.23
N ASN A 49 -13.05 2.35 -14.73
CA ASN A 49 -11.60 2.50 -14.59
C ASN A 49 -11.10 3.85 -15.12
N ALA A 50 -11.64 4.29 -16.26
CA ALA A 50 -11.26 5.57 -16.87
C ALA A 50 -11.63 6.77 -15.99
N GLU A 51 -12.81 6.76 -15.37
CA GLU A 51 -13.19 7.80 -14.40
C GLU A 51 -12.30 7.79 -13.16
N LEU A 52 -11.97 6.62 -12.63
CA LEU A 52 -11.06 6.50 -11.50
C LEU A 52 -9.69 7.11 -11.85
N VAL A 53 -9.10 6.72 -12.98
CA VAL A 53 -7.82 7.28 -13.45
C VAL A 53 -7.90 8.79 -13.63
N LYS A 54 -8.98 9.29 -14.24
CA LYS A 54 -9.21 10.73 -14.44
C LYS A 54 -9.28 11.48 -13.12
N TYR A 55 -10.05 11.01 -12.15
CA TYR A 55 -10.24 11.71 -10.87
C TYR A 55 -8.97 11.69 -10.01
N LEU A 56 -8.18 10.63 -10.07
CA LEU A 56 -6.90 10.57 -9.38
C LEU A 56 -5.85 11.47 -10.02
N GLY A 57 -5.87 11.61 -11.35
CA GLY A 57 -4.85 12.31 -12.13
C GLY A 57 -5.11 13.78 -12.44
N ASP A 58 -6.32 14.31 -12.22
CA ASP A 58 -6.63 15.71 -12.46
C ASP A 58 -6.09 16.64 -11.34
N SER A 59 -6.09 17.96 -11.57
CA SER A 59 -5.61 18.96 -10.61
C SER A 59 -6.65 19.42 -9.59
N VAL A 60 -7.86 18.86 -9.62
CA VAL A 60 -8.96 19.28 -8.75
C VAL A 60 -8.86 18.55 -7.39
N PRO A 61 -8.92 19.22 -6.23
CA PRO A 61 -9.05 18.54 -4.95
C PRO A 61 -10.29 17.63 -4.93
N ARG A 62 -10.10 16.34 -4.56
CA ARG A 62 -11.20 15.36 -4.61
C ARG A 62 -11.23 14.42 -3.42
N VAL A 63 -12.43 14.07 -3.00
CA VAL A 63 -12.71 12.88 -2.20
C VAL A 63 -13.30 11.83 -3.14
N ILE A 64 -12.56 10.76 -3.40
CA ILE A 64 -12.89 9.70 -4.36
C ILE A 64 -13.26 8.45 -3.57
N VAL A 65 -14.47 7.96 -3.75
CA VAL A 65 -15.00 6.83 -3.00
C VAL A 65 -15.09 5.59 -3.89
N LEU A 66 -14.42 4.54 -3.49
CA LEU A 66 -14.49 3.24 -4.16
C LEU A 66 -15.56 2.38 -3.46
N ASN A 67 -16.65 2.14 -4.14
CA ASN A 67 -17.75 1.29 -3.66
C ASN A 67 -17.88 -0.03 -4.43
N LYS A 68 -16.86 -0.41 -5.17
CA LYS A 68 -16.76 -1.65 -5.93
C LYS A 68 -15.31 -1.99 -6.26
N THR A 69 -15.12 -3.14 -6.90
CA THR A 69 -13.83 -3.54 -7.48
C THR A 69 -13.59 -2.83 -8.82
N PHE A 70 -12.42 -2.22 -8.98
CA PHE A 70 -11.89 -1.69 -10.23
C PHE A 70 -10.85 -2.66 -10.77
N ASN A 71 -11.23 -3.45 -11.76
CA ASN A 71 -10.37 -4.48 -12.33
C ASN A 71 -9.67 -3.95 -13.58
N PHE A 72 -8.35 -3.79 -13.49
CA PHE A 72 -7.49 -3.35 -14.59
C PHE A 72 -6.81 -4.51 -15.32
N ARG A 73 -6.97 -5.75 -14.87
CA ARG A 73 -6.31 -6.89 -15.51
C ARG A 73 -6.73 -7.00 -16.96
N ASN A 74 -5.74 -7.20 -17.84
CA ASN A 74 -5.88 -7.31 -19.29
C ASN A 74 -6.47 -6.07 -20.01
N THR A 75 -6.54 -4.91 -19.33
CA THR A 75 -7.10 -3.69 -19.96
C THR A 75 -6.09 -2.94 -20.83
N GLU A 76 -4.80 -3.22 -20.69
CA GLU A 76 -3.70 -2.58 -21.45
C GLU A 76 -2.92 -3.61 -22.30
N GLY A 77 -3.50 -4.78 -22.51
CA GLY A 77 -2.87 -5.90 -23.23
C GLY A 77 -1.76 -6.58 -22.43
N THR A 78 -1.10 -7.53 -23.06
CA THR A 78 0.01 -8.31 -22.49
C THR A 78 1.29 -8.11 -23.28
N SER A 79 2.44 -8.28 -22.61
CA SER A 79 3.76 -8.32 -23.25
C SER A 79 4.43 -9.66 -22.94
N SER A 80 5.09 -10.22 -23.95
CA SER A 80 5.88 -11.45 -23.82
C SER A 80 7.34 -11.20 -24.21
N GLY A 81 8.25 -11.97 -23.64
CA GLY A 81 9.66 -11.86 -23.94
C GLY A 81 10.52 -12.82 -23.13
N THR A 82 11.82 -12.66 -23.20
CA THR A 82 12.78 -13.46 -22.43
C THR A 82 13.26 -12.66 -21.22
N GLY A 83 12.96 -13.19 -20.04
CA GLY A 83 13.48 -12.74 -18.74
C GLY A 83 14.55 -13.70 -18.19
N CYS A 84 14.67 -13.76 -16.88
CA CYS A 84 15.57 -14.67 -16.19
C CYS A 84 14.98 -15.20 -14.87
N ALA A 85 15.51 -16.35 -14.43
CA ALA A 85 15.10 -17.04 -13.21
C ALA A 85 16.24 -17.05 -12.16
N PRO A 86 16.57 -15.91 -11.52
CA PRO A 86 17.71 -15.82 -10.62
C PRO A 86 17.47 -16.49 -9.27
N TRP A 87 16.23 -16.75 -8.92
CA TRP A 87 15.84 -17.31 -7.61
C TRP A 87 15.57 -18.82 -7.64
N GLY A 88 15.49 -19.41 -8.84
CA GLY A 88 15.21 -20.83 -9.06
C GLY A 88 14.29 -21.05 -10.25
N ASP A 89 14.18 -22.32 -10.65
CA ASP A 89 13.42 -22.79 -11.80
C ASP A 89 12.13 -23.56 -11.41
N ALA A 90 11.88 -23.72 -10.11
CA ALA A 90 10.65 -24.32 -9.65
C ALA A 90 9.44 -23.45 -9.98
N GLU A 91 8.29 -24.09 -10.19
CA GLU A 91 7.06 -23.42 -10.63
C GLU A 91 6.62 -22.28 -9.72
N ASN A 92 6.86 -22.43 -8.41
CA ASN A 92 6.54 -21.44 -7.37
C ASN A 92 7.60 -20.37 -7.17
N CYS A 93 8.67 -20.34 -7.95
CA CYS A 93 9.64 -19.25 -7.93
C CYS A 93 9.17 -18.08 -8.79
N GLN A 94 9.47 -16.86 -8.35
CA GLN A 94 9.32 -15.70 -9.21
C GLN A 94 10.38 -15.71 -10.31
N VAL A 95 10.04 -15.15 -11.47
CA VAL A 95 10.97 -14.85 -12.55
C VAL A 95 11.05 -13.34 -12.76
N ALA A 96 12.19 -12.85 -13.25
CA ALA A 96 12.37 -11.43 -13.51
C ALA A 96 12.07 -11.09 -14.97
N ILE A 97 11.24 -10.06 -15.18
CA ILE A 97 11.12 -9.41 -16.47
C ILE A 97 12.45 -8.72 -16.77
N ASN A 98 12.99 -8.93 -17.96
CA ASN A 98 14.17 -8.24 -18.41
C ASN A 98 13.81 -6.82 -18.91
N GLY A 99 13.45 -5.97 -17.96
CA GLY A 99 12.94 -4.62 -18.20
C GLY A 99 13.96 -3.66 -18.82
N ALA A 100 13.60 -2.38 -18.82
CA ALA A 100 14.41 -1.32 -19.41
C ALA A 100 15.87 -1.35 -18.91
N GLY A 101 16.82 -1.38 -19.85
CA GLY A 101 18.25 -1.43 -19.56
C GLY A 101 18.83 -2.82 -19.36
N GLY A 102 18.08 -3.90 -19.66
CA GLY A 102 18.61 -5.26 -19.64
C GLY A 102 18.98 -5.73 -18.24
N TRP A 103 18.03 -5.69 -17.31
CA TRP A 103 18.25 -5.99 -15.89
C TRP A 103 18.90 -7.37 -15.68
N CYS A 104 18.43 -8.39 -16.38
CA CYS A 104 18.99 -9.74 -16.26
C CYS A 104 20.46 -9.80 -16.62
N GLN A 105 20.87 -9.19 -17.74
CA GLN A 105 22.27 -9.16 -18.17
C GLN A 105 23.15 -8.34 -17.22
N LYS A 106 22.60 -7.27 -16.67
CA LYS A 106 23.35 -6.33 -15.83
C LYS A 106 23.57 -6.86 -14.40
N TYR A 107 22.55 -7.45 -13.82
CA TYR A 107 22.55 -7.81 -12.41
C TYR A 107 22.57 -9.31 -12.15
N GLU A 108 22.05 -10.11 -13.09
CA GLU A 108 21.94 -11.58 -12.98
C GLU A 108 22.44 -12.29 -14.25
N PRO A 109 23.68 -12.00 -14.71
CA PRO A 109 24.17 -12.49 -16.01
C PRO A 109 24.30 -14.01 -16.10
N LYS A 110 24.32 -14.70 -14.97
CA LYS A 110 24.44 -16.17 -14.88
C LYS A 110 23.08 -16.87 -14.67
N ALA A 111 22.01 -16.10 -14.42
CA ALA A 111 20.71 -16.70 -14.19
C ALA A 111 20.17 -17.38 -15.47
N PRO A 112 19.50 -18.52 -15.34
CA PRO A 112 18.82 -19.17 -16.46
C PRO A 112 17.84 -18.21 -17.14
N LYS A 113 17.71 -18.31 -18.46
CA LYS A 113 16.68 -17.61 -19.21
C LYS A 113 15.31 -18.21 -18.89
N ALA A 114 14.30 -17.36 -18.83
CA ALA A 114 12.91 -17.77 -18.60
C ALA A 114 11.98 -16.97 -19.51
N ASP A 115 10.97 -17.63 -20.04
CA ASP A 115 9.91 -16.94 -20.79
C ASP A 115 9.00 -16.19 -19.80
N VAL A 116 8.64 -14.96 -20.15
CA VAL A 116 7.75 -14.11 -19.36
C VAL A 116 6.59 -13.65 -20.23
N THR A 117 5.38 -13.68 -19.67
CA THR A 117 4.17 -13.08 -20.25
C THR A 117 3.40 -12.41 -19.14
N TYR A 118 3.31 -11.09 -19.17
CA TYR A 118 2.76 -10.28 -18.10
C TYR A 118 1.76 -9.26 -18.61
N ASP A 119 0.86 -8.84 -17.72
CA ASP A 119 -0.14 -7.81 -17.98
C ASP A 119 0.50 -6.42 -17.94
N ASN A 120 0.36 -5.65 -19.01
CA ASN A 120 0.91 -4.30 -19.11
C ASN A 120 0.30 -3.34 -18.09
N ALA A 121 -0.97 -3.54 -17.74
CA ALA A 121 -1.65 -2.69 -16.76
C ALA A 121 -0.97 -2.69 -15.40
N GLY A 122 -0.34 -3.81 -15.00
CA GLY A 122 0.35 -3.93 -13.73
C GLY A 122 1.65 -3.13 -13.63
N VAL A 123 2.35 -2.93 -14.75
CA VAL A 123 3.74 -2.42 -14.76
C VAL A 123 3.86 -1.03 -14.17
N LEU A 124 2.90 -0.15 -14.43
CA LEU A 124 2.92 1.23 -13.96
C LEU A 124 1.61 1.58 -13.22
N GLY A 125 1.72 2.00 -11.96
CA GLY A 125 0.58 2.41 -11.15
C GLY A 125 -0.13 3.67 -11.65
N ILE A 126 -1.40 3.83 -11.26
CA ILE A 126 -2.21 5.02 -11.55
C ILE A 126 -1.59 6.22 -10.83
N SER A 127 -1.28 7.29 -11.55
CA SER A 127 -0.74 8.51 -10.96
C SER A 127 -1.81 9.25 -10.16
N ILE A 128 -1.46 9.60 -8.91
CA ILE A 128 -2.29 10.42 -8.02
C ILE A 128 -1.62 11.79 -7.87
N THR A 129 -2.37 12.83 -8.21
CA THR A 129 -1.92 14.22 -8.02
C THR A 129 -2.23 14.73 -6.61
N SER A 130 -1.83 15.96 -6.31
CA SER A 130 -2.03 16.56 -4.98
C SER A 130 -3.50 16.70 -4.59
N ASP A 131 -3.73 16.84 -3.27
CA ASP A 131 -5.03 17.14 -2.67
C ASP A 131 -6.11 16.11 -3.00
N LYS A 132 -5.75 14.82 -2.84
CA LYS A 132 -6.66 13.70 -3.08
C LYS A 132 -6.92 12.90 -1.81
N THR A 133 -8.16 12.52 -1.62
CA THR A 133 -8.56 11.43 -0.73
C THR A 133 -9.11 10.30 -1.60
N LEU A 134 -8.53 9.11 -1.47
CA LEU A 134 -9.05 7.86 -2.02
C LEU A 134 -9.49 6.97 -0.87
N ILE A 135 -10.77 6.68 -0.78
CA ILE A 135 -11.34 5.91 0.32
C ILE A 135 -12.24 4.77 -0.19
N GLY A 136 -12.14 3.59 0.42
CA GLY A 136 -13.05 2.48 0.15
C GLY A 136 -14.28 2.51 1.05
N GLU A 137 -15.43 2.23 0.51
CA GLU A 137 -16.68 2.10 1.26
C GLU A 137 -16.83 0.66 1.78
N GLY A 138 -16.87 0.50 3.11
CA GLY A 138 -16.97 -0.82 3.73
C GLY A 138 -15.87 -1.78 3.28
N ALA A 139 -16.22 -2.94 2.76
CA ALA A 139 -15.30 -3.96 2.25
C ALA A 139 -15.41 -4.12 0.71
N THR A 140 -15.58 -3.03 -0.04
CA THR A 140 -15.82 -3.08 -1.49
C THR A 140 -14.78 -2.35 -2.34
N GLY A 141 -14.03 -1.41 -1.76
CA GLY A 141 -13.05 -0.59 -2.48
C GLY A 141 -11.78 -1.36 -2.86
N ILE A 142 -11.77 -2.05 -3.97
CA ILE A 142 -10.66 -2.92 -4.42
C ILE A 142 -10.13 -2.45 -5.77
N ILE A 143 -8.80 -2.41 -5.92
CA ILE A 143 -8.11 -2.20 -7.19
C ILE A 143 -7.35 -3.48 -7.52
N GLN A 144 -7.66 -4.10 -8.66
CA GLN A 144 -7.01 -5.32 -9.14
C GLN A 144 -6.19 -5.07 -10.39
N GLY A 145 -5.00 -5.67 -10.45
CA GLY A 145 -4.15 -5.67 -11.63
C GLY A 145 -3.37 -4.39 -11.88
N LYS A 146 -3.51 -3.36 -11.02
CA LYS A 146 -2.80 -2.09 -11.19
C LYS A 146 -2.54 -1.44 -9.83
N GLY A 147 -1.33 -0.91 -9.64
CA GLY A 147 -0.97 -0.15 -8.44
C GLY A 147 -1.36 1.33 -8.54
N ILE A 148 -0.95 2.08 -7.51
CA ILE A 148 -1.06 3.54 -7.45
C ILE A 148 0.31 4.16 -7.22
N ARG A 149 0.50 5.39 -7.69
CA ARG A 149 1.78 6.11 -7.53
C ARG A 149 1.58 7.59 -7.23
N MET A 150 2.34 8.09 -6.29
CA MET A 150 2.43 9.49 -5.90
C MET A 150 3.85 9.97 -6.20
N VAL A 151 3.98 10.79 -7.25
CA VAL A 151 5.28 11.18 -7.82
C VAL A 151 5.26 12.64 -8.27
N SER A 152 6.39 13.17 -8.72
CA SER A 152 6.49 14.47 -9.37
C SER A 152 5.99 15.64 -8.52
N GLY A 153 6.26 15.61 -7.21
CA GLY A 153 5.86 16.67 -6.28
C GLY A 153 4.42 16.55 -5.77
N ALA A 154 3.75 15.42 -5.98
CA ALA A 154 2.41 15.17 -5.43
C ALA A 154 2.41 15.26 -3.90
N LYS A 155 1.41 15.93 -3.33
CA LYS A 155 1.36 16.18 -1.89
C LYS A 155 -0.07 16.21 -1.35
N ASN A 156 -0.17 16.06 -0.02
CA ASN A 156 -1.43 16.13 0.71
C ASN A 156 -2.43 15.08 0.22
N ILE A 157 -2.10 13.80 0.43
CA ILE A 157 -2.89 12.68 -0.08
C ILE A 157 -3.24 11.72 1.04
N ILE A 158 -4.50 11.30 1.07
CA ILE A 158 -5.02 10.26 1.97
C ILE A 158 -5.46 9.06 1.14
N ILE A 159 -4.95 7.88 1.48
CA ILE A 159 -5.39 6.59 0.93
C ILE A 159 -5.90 5.76 2.10
N GLN A 160 -7.20 5.50 2.15
CA GLN A 160 -7.79 4.83 3.32
C GLN A 160 -8.76 3.72 2.92
N ASN A 161 -8.70 2.61 3.65
CA ASN A 161 -9.66 1.51 3.56
C ASN A 161 -9.84 0.93 2.15
N ILE A 162 -8.75 0.71 1.42
CA ILE A 162 -8.77 0.06 0.11
C ILE A 162 -7.93 -1.22 0.09
N LYS A 163 -8.20 -2.08 -0.87
CA LYS A 163 -7.35 -3.23 -1.17
C LYS A 163 -6.73 -3.09 -2.55
N ILE A 164 -5.44 -3.40 -2.68
CA ILE A 164 -4.72 -3.45 -3.95
C ILE A 164 -4.16 -4.87 -4.10
N GLU A 165 -4.50 -5.52 -5.22
CA GLU A 165 -4.15 -6.92 -5.39
C GLU A 165 -3.95 -7.35 -6.84
N GLU A 166 -3.41 -8.56 -7.04
CA GLU A 166 -3.31 -9.25 -8.32
C GLU A 166 -2.47 -8.50 -9.38
N ILE A 167 -1.32 -7.97 -8.98
CA ILE A 167 -0.39 -7.27 -9.89
C ILE A 167 0.73 -8.23 -10.29
N ASN A 168 0.61 -8.93 -11.42
CA ASN A 168 1.66 -9.78 -11.99
C ASN A 168 2.47 -10.61 -10.96
N PRO A 169 1.89 -11.36 -10.03
CA PRO A 169 2.58 -11.89 -8.85
C PRO A 169 3.77 -12.80 -9.18
N LYS A 170 3.79 -13.43 -10.36
CA LYS A 170 4.89 -14.29 -10.82
C LYS A 170 6.13 -13.49 -11.27
N TYR A 171 5.97 -12.21 -11.64
CA TYR A 171 6.96 -11.49 -12.42
C TYR A 171 7.56 -10.29 -11.68
N VAL A 172 8.75 -10.42 -11.10
CA VAL A 172 9.50 -9.26 -10.59
C VAL A 172 9.70 -8.25 -11.72
N TRP A 173 9.50 -6.96 -11.43
CA TRP A 173 9.36 -5.83 -12.36
C TRP A 173 8.00 -5.75 -13.06
N GLY A 174 7.06 -6.64 -12.71
CA GLY A 174 5.69 -6.60 -13.21
C GLY A 174 4.80 -5.55 -12.54
N GLY A 175 5.30 -4.81 -11.54
CA GLY A 175 4.65 -3.69 -10.88
C GLY A 175 4.76 -3.70 -9.36
N ASP A 176 4.54 -2.55 -8.77
CA ASP A 176 4.46 -2.31 -7.32
C ASP A 176 3.03 -1.90 -6.95
N ALA A 177 2.58 -2.20 -5.72
CA ALA A 177 1.23 -1.81 -5.31
C ALA A 177 1.13 -0.31 -5.03
N ILE A 178 2.06 0.25 -4.23
CA ILE A 178 2.07 1.66 -3.89
C ILE A 178 3.49 2.20 -4.06
N THR A 179 3.66 3.17 -4.97
CA THR A 179 4.93 3.85 -5.21
C THR A 179 4.83 5.31 -4.75
N ILE A 180 5.77 5.74 -3.92
CA ILE A 180 5.92 7.13 -3.50
C ILE A 180 7.33 7.57 -3.89
N ASN A 181 7.48 8.66 -4.65
CA ASN A 181 8.80 9.14 -5.06
C ASN A 181 8.75 10.60 -5.45
N ASN A 182 9.43 11.47 -4.76
CA ASN A 182 9.27 12.92 -4.86
C ASN A 182 7.82 13.34 -4.54
N ALA A 183 7.45 13.16 -3.28
CA ALA A 183 6.11 13.47 -2.77
C ALA A 183 6.21 14.04 -1.35
N ASP A 184 5.10 14.46 -0.75
CA ASP A 184 5.08 14.96 0.63
C ASP A 184 3.67 14.86 1.24
N LEU A 185 3.61 14.67 2.56
CA LEU A 185 2.38 14.68 3.33
C LEU A 185 1.37 13.63 2.85
N ILE A 186 1.77 12.37 2.97
CA ILE A 186 1.00 11.19 2.51
C ILE A 186 0.57 10.35 3.70
N TRP A 187 -0.69 10.01 3.76
CA TRP A 187 -1.23 9.06 4.74
C TRP A 187 -1.86 7.85 4.07
N ILE A 188 -1.31 6.67 4.35
CA ILE A 188 -1.83 5.38 3.94
C ILE A 188 -2.36 4.69 5.19
N ASP A 189 -3.65 4.35 5.21
CA ASP A 189 -4.30 3.84 6.42
C ASP A 189 -5.34 2.76 6.10
N HIS A 190 -5.36 1.69 6.88
CA HIS A 190 -6.26 0.54 6.68
C HIS A 190 -6.24 0.00 5.23
N VAL A 191 -5.08 -0.04 4.61
CA VAL A 191 -4.90 -0.60 3.27
C VAL A 191 -4.40 -2.03 3.38
N THR A 192 -4.93 -2.92 2.52
CA THR A 192 -4.39 -4.26 2.33
C THR A 192 -3.72 -4.37 0.97
N THR A 193 -2.53 -4.98 0.93
CA THR A 193 -1.84 -5.31 -0.33
C THR A 193 -1.58 -6.82 -0.39
N TYR A 194 -1.87 -7.45 -1.53
CA TYR A 194 -1.83 -8.90 -1.70
C TYR A 194 -1.50 -9.29 -3.15
N HIS A 195 -0.76 -10.36 -3.38
CA HIS A 195 -0.35 -10.87 -4.69
C HIS A 195 0.25 -9.78 -5.59
N ILE A 196 1.37 -9.23 -5.15
CA ILE A 196 2.08 -8.15 -5.84
C ILE A 196 3.34 -8.71 -6.52
N ALA A 197 3.68 -8.19 -7.68
CA ALA A 197 4.85 -8.58 -8.44
C ALA A 197 6.15 -8.29 -7.69
N ARG A 198 6.27 -7.07 -7.13
CA ARG A 198 7.48 -6.60 -6.47
C ARG A 198 7.12 -5.91 -5.16
N GLN A 199 7.30 -4.62 -5.00
CA GLN A 199 7.13 -3.95 -3.71
C GLN A 199 5.64 -3.77 -3.35
N HIS A 200 5.27 -4.10 -2.13
CA HIS A 200 3.98 -3.71 -1.59
C HIS A 200 3.90 -2.20 -1.39
N ILE A 201 4.91 -1.60 -0.76
CA ILE A 201 5.06 -0.14 -0.72
C ILE A 201 6.52 0.21 -0.93
N VAL A 202 6.80 1.13 -1.86
CA VAL A 202 8.13 1.65 -2.10
C VAL A 202 8.16 3.17 -2.01
N LEU A 203 9.11 3.70 -1.24
CA LEU A 203 9.55 5.08 -1.33
C LEU A 203 10.86 5.07 -2.12
N GLY A 204 10.82 5.69 -3.32
CA GLY A 204 11.94 5.70 -4.24
C GLY A 204 13.08 6.64 -3.78
N THR A 205 14.08 6.80 -4.64
CA THR A 205 15.33 7.50 -4.30
C THR A 205 15.20 9.03 -4.11
N LEU A 206 14.12 9.63 -4.60
CA LEU A 206 13.85 11.06 -4.40
C LEU A 206 13.12 11.28 -3.06
N ALA A 207 13.23 12.49 -2.50
CA ALA A 207 12.62 12.82 -1.21
C ALA A 207 11.10 12.67 -1.24
N SER A 208 10.56 11.90 -0.31
CA SER A 208 9.11 11.74 -0.09
C SER A 208 8.67 12.36 1.23
N ASN A 209 9.60 13.01 1.93
CA ASN A 209 9.43 13.81 3.13
C ASN A 209 8.54 13.17 4.20
N ARG A 210 7.28 13.61 4.36
CA ARG A 210 6.39 13.22 5.46
C ARG A 210 5.39 12.16 5.04
N VAL A 211 5.57 10.95 5.55
CA VAL A 211 4.68 9.82 5.24
C VAL A 211 4.24 9.14 6.53
N THR A 212 2.98 8.80 6.64
CA THR A 212 2.46 7.89 7.67
C THR A 212 1.82 6.68 6.98
N ILE A 213 2.26 5.50 7.36
CA ILE A 213 1.67 4.21 6.98
C ILE A 213 1.13 3.60 8.27
N SER A 214 -0.19 3.51 8.39
CA SER A 214 -0.82 3.01 9.61
C SER A 214 -1.88 1.96 9.32
N ASN A 215 -2.05 1.02 10.25
CA ASN A 215 -3.06 -0.04 10.16
C ASN A 215 -3.05 -0.77 8.81
N HIS A 216 -1.90 -0.84 8.16
CA HIS A 216 -1.72 -1.52 6.89
C HIS A 216 -1.61 -3.04 7.12
N TYR A 217 -2.25 -3.83 6.28
CA TYR A 217 -2.05 -5.26 6.23
C TYR A 217 -1.26 -5.64 4.98
N LEU A 218 -0.01 -6.00 5.15
CA LEU A 218 0.77 -6.65 4.12
C LEU A 218 0.52 -8.16 4.21
N ASP A 219 -0.22 -8.69 3.26
CA ASP A 219 -0.42 -10.12 3.11
C ASP A 219 0.60 -10.68 2.12
N GLY A 220 1.68 -11.21 2.67
CA GLY A 220 2.80 -11.74 1.91
C GLY A 220 2.63 -13.20 1.47
N ARG A 221 1.43 -13.80 1.60
CA ARG A 221 1.15 -15.08 0.95
C ARG A 221 1.24 -14.92 -0.56
N SER A 222 1.93 -15.80 -1.21
CA SER A 222 2.12 -15.74 -2.66
C SER A 222 2.28 -17.13 -3.25
N ASP A 223 1.66 -17.37 -4.40
CA ASP A 223 1.90 -18.58 -5.17
C ASP A 223 3.31 -18.58 -5.78
N TYR A 224 3.91 -17.40 -5.90
CA TYR A 224 5.24 -17.20 -6.46
C TYR A 224 6.07 -16.30 -5.54
N SER A 225 7.28 -16.72 -5.19
CA SER A 225 8.17 -15.88 -4.37
C SER A 225 9.64 -15.99 -4.80
N ALA A 226 10.44 -14.98 -4.50
CA ALA A 226 11.87 -14.99 -4.73
C ALA A 226 12.60 -16.01 -3.83
N THR A 227 11.95 -16.50 -2.78
CA THR A 227 12.44 -17.59 -1.93
C THR A 227 11.81 -18.94 -2.27
N CYS A 228 10.95 -19.00 -3.29
CA CYS A 228 10.30 -20.23 -3.77
C CYS A 228 9.52 -21.01 -2.70
N ASN A 229 9.00 -20.34 -1.69
CA ASN A 229 8.36 -20.99 -0.52
C ASN A 229 7.02 -20.37 -0.11
N GLY A 230 6.47 -19.48 -0.93
CA GLY A 230 5.17 -18.85 -0.65
C GLY A 230 5.25 -17.63 0.29
N TYR A 231 6.46 -17.17 0.64
CA TYR A 231 6.70 -15.96 1.43
C TYR A 231 7.20 -14.83 0.54
N HIS A 232 6.45 -13.75 0.45
CA HIS A 232 6.80 -12.64 -0.43
C HIS A 232 8.05 -11.90 0.05
N TYR A 233 9.04 -11.70 -0.83
CA TYR A 233 10.30 -11.05 -0.44
C TYR A 233 10.20 -9.51 -0.47
N TRP A 234 9.44 -8.96 -1.39
CA TRP A 234 9.45 -7.54 -1.74
C TRP A 234 8.39 -6.74 -0.94
N GLY A 235 8.51 -6.70 0.39
CA GLY A 235 7.55 -6.01 1.25
C GLY A 235 7.62 -4.48 1.13
N PHE A 236 8.38 -3.84 2.02
CA PHE A 236 8.55 -2.38 2.06
C PHE A 236 9.99 -2.00 1.73
N TYR A 237 10.16 -0.98 0.88
CA TYR A 237 11.47 -0.47 0.52
C TYR A 237 11.50 1.06 0.61
N PHE A 238 12.27 1.60 1.54
CA PHE A 238 12.38 3.01 1.84
C PHE A 238 13.81 3.46 1.56
N ASP A 239 14.01 4.27 0.51
CA ASP A 239 15.33 4.62 -0.05
C ASP A 239 15.44 6.10 -0.44
N GLY A 240 14.60 6.94 0.12
CA GLY A 240 14.53 8.34 -0.28
C GLY A 240 15.70 9.19 0.24
N SER A 241 15.96 10.28 -0.47
CA SER A 241 17.02 11.24 -0.11
C SER A 241 16.67 12.14 1.08
N SER A 242 15.39 12.15 1.51
CA SER A 242 14.93 12.87 2.72
C SER A 242 13.53 12.36 3.08
N ASP A 243 13.45 11.24 3.78
CA ASP A 243 12.18 10.64 4.16
C ASP A 243 12.00 10.62 5.68
N LEU A 244 10.82 11.04 6.14
CA LEU A 244 10.35 10.94 7.52
C LEU A 244 9.11 10.05 7.53
N ILE A 245 9.25 8.82 7.99
CA ILE A 245 8.19 7.81 7.89
C ILE A 245 7.72 7.40 9.28
N THR A 246 6.42 7.54 9.54
CA THR A 246 5.75 6.88 10.66
C THR A 246 5.13 5.58 10.16
N PHE A 247 5.49 4.48 10.80
CA PHE A 247 5.03 3.13 10.48
C PHE A 247 4.37 2.55 11.72
N LYS A 248 3.02 2.61 11.81
CA LYS A 248 2.29 2.36 13.04
C LYS A 248 1.15 1.35 12.88
N ASN A 249 1.02 0.41 13.83
CA ASN A 249 -0.07 -0.57 13.89
C ASN A 249 -0.19 -1.44 12.64
N ASN A 250 0.88 -1.67 11.90
CA ASN A 250 0.83 -2.46 10.67
C ASN A 250 0.96 -3.95 10.99
N TYR A 251 0.23 -4.77 10.26
CA TYR A 251 0.32 -6.21 10.28
C TYR A 251 1.14 -6.70 9.07
N ILE A 252 2.28 -7.30 9.34
CA ILE A 252 3.19 -7.80 8.33
C ILE A 252 3.20 -9.33 8.43
N TYR A 253 2.64 -9.98 7.42
CA TYR A 253 2.40 -11.41 7.41
C TYR A 253 3.06 -12.08 6.22
N ARG A 254 3.80 -13.17 6.46
CA ARG A 254 4.43 -14.03 5.47
C ARG A 254 5.37 -13.32 4.50
N THR A 255 6.28 -12.51 5.02
CA THR A 255 7.39 -11.96 4.24
C THR A 255 8.68 -12.76 4.47
N SER A 256 9.52 -12.87 3.44
CA SER A 256 10.86 -13.45 3.52
C SER A 256 12.00 -12.42 3.50
N GLY A 257 11.69 -11.14 3.30
CA GLY A 257 12.66 -10.04 3.34
C GLY A 257 11.99 -8.68 3.16
N ARG A 258 12.80 -7.60 3.23
CA ARG A 258 12.35 -6.19 3.05
C ARG A 258 11.07 -5.84 3.82
N ALA A 259 11.07 -6.08 5.10
CA ALA A 259 9.87 -5.93 5.91
C ALA A 259 9.99 -4.92 7.10
N PRO A 260 10.54 -3.70 6.95
CA PRO A 260 11.03 -3.01 5.75
C PRO A 260 12.55 -3.12 5.52
N LYS A 261 13.00 -2.85 4.27
CA LYS A 261 14.35 -2.37 3.97
C LYS A 261 14.37 -0.86 4.05
N VAL A 262 15.33 -0.30 4.79
CA VAL A 262 15.46 1.15 5.08
C VAL A 262 16.87 1.60 4.76
N GLN A 263 17.02 2.56 3.84
CA GLN A 263 18.33 3.12 3.47
C GLN A 263 18.19 4.54 2.91
N GLY A 264 19.20 5.04 2.19
CA GLY A 264 19.20 6.39 1.65
C GLY A 264 19.42 7.44 2.76
N ASN A 265 18.50 8.37 2.92
CA ASN A 265 18.44 9.30 4.03
C ASN A 265 17.05 9.26 4.68
N THR A 266 16.67 8.06 5.11
CA THR A 266 15.35 7.77 5.67
C THR A 266 15.40 7.65 7.18
N LEU A 267 14.47 8.32 7.86
CA LEU A 267 14.17 8.16 9.26
C LEU A 267 12.81 7.46 9.41
N LEU A 268 12.84 6.24 9.90
CA LEU A 268 11.66 5.41 10.14
C LEU A 268 11.33 5.33 11.63
N HIS A 269 10.14 5.76 12.03
CA HIS A 269 9.57 5.50 13.34
C HIS A 269 8.59 4.32 13.25
N ALA A 270 9.02 3.14 13.64
CA ALA A 270 8.21 1.91 13.64
C ALA A 270 7.63 1.67 15.04
N VAL A 271 6.32 1.83 15.21
CA VAL A 271 5.65 1.77 16.50
C VAL A 271 4.39 0.89 16.47
N ASN A 272 4.27 -0.01 17.42
CA ASN A 272 3.12 -0.91 17.59
C ASN A 272 2.81 -1.80 16.38
N ASN A 273 3.79 -2.18 15.59
CA ASN A 273 3.59 -3.09 14.46
C ASN A 273 3.68 -4.55 14.92
N TYR A 274 3.11 -5.43 14.13
CA TYR A 274 3.15 -6.87 14.36
C TYR A 274 3.65 -7.63 13.14
N TRP A 275 4.76 -8.32 13.29
CA TRP A 275 5.32 -9.26 12.31
C TRP A 275 4.95 -10.68 12.72
N TYR A 276 4.29 -11.42 11.85
CA TYR A 276 3.86 -12.77 12.14
C TYR A 276 4.11 -13.72 10.97
N ASP A 277 4.60 -14.92 11.28
CA ASP A 277 4.88 -16.01 10.33
C ASP A 277 5.76 -15.51 9.16
N ASN A 278 6.82 -14.78 9.47
CA ASN A 278 7.77 -14.31 8.46
C ASN A 278 8.96 -15.27 8.36
N GLY A 279 9.34 -15.64 7.13
CA GLY A 279 10.45 -16.55 6.84
C GLY A 279 11.83 -15.89 6.90
N GLY A 280 11.88 -14.56 7.05
CA GLY A 280 13.10 -13.76 7.10
C GLY A 280 13.12 -12.79 8.28
N HIS A 281 13.82 -11.68 8.10
CA HIS A 281 13.99 -10.63 9.11
C HIS A 281 12.94 -9.51 8.97
N ALA A 282 12.64 -8.81 10.10
CA ALA A 282 11.74 -7.68 10.10
C ALA A 282 12.40 -6.44 9.45
N PHE A 283 13.59 -6.04 9.88
CA PHE A 283 14.26 -4.84 9.38
C PHE A 283 15.58 -5.20 8.66
N GLU A 284 15.77 -4.62 7.48
CA GLU A 284 17.03 -4.58 6.75
C GLU A 284 17.48 -3.13 6.65
N ILE A 285 18.48 -2.73 7.47
CA ILE A 285 18.90 -1.34 7.55
C ILE A 285 20.21 -1.17 6.77
N GLY A 286 20.13 -0.45 5.64
CA GLY A 286 21.28 -0.11 4.80
C GLY A 286 21.87 1.26 5.10
N ALA A 287 22.82 1.68 4.29
CA ALA A 287 23.52 2.95 4.45
C ALA A 287 22.54 4.15 4.43
N GLY A 288 22.64 5.04 5.42
CA GLY A 288 21.79 6.20 5.58
C GLY A 288 20.40 5.92 6.17
N GLY A 289 20.04 4.65 6.36
CA GLY A 289 18.80 4.28 7.04
C GLY A 289 18.90 4.47 8.55
N ASN A 290 17.86 5.05 9.15
CA ASN A 290 17.72 5.26 10.60
C ASN A 290 16.36 4.74 11.04
N VAL A 291 16.34 3.86 12.03
CA VAL A 291 15.11 3.23 12.52
C VAL A 291 14.95 3.44 14.01
N VAL A 292 13.78 3.90 14.41
CA VAL A 292 13.32 3.89 15.80
C VAL A 292 12.22 2.85 15.89
N ALA A 293 12.45 1.81 16.65
CA ALA A 293 11.47 0.73 16.84
C ALA A 293 10.96 0.73 18.28
N GLU A 294 9.68 1.03 18.47
CA GLU A 294 9.05 1.11 19.80
C GLU A 294 7.85 0.17 19.89
N VAL A 295 7.83 -0.66 20.92
CA VAL A 295 6.68 -1.51 21.28
C VAL A 295 6.12 -2.31 20.09
N ASN A 296 6.98 -2.99 19.36
CA ASN A 296 6.59 -3.85 18.24
C ASN A 296 6.49 -5.31 18.69
N GLY A 297 5.54 -6.06 18.10
CA GLY A 297 5.40 -7.49 18.28
C GLY A 297 6.12 -8.28 17.19
N PHE A 298 6.92 -9.27 17.59
CA PHE A 298 7.57 -10.19 16.67
C PHE A 298 7.10 -11.61 17.02
N GLY A 299 6.15 -12.09 16.28
CA GLY A 299 5.76 -13.49 16.33
C GLY A 299 6.75 -14.38 15.68
N SER A 300 6.87 -15.41 15.26
CA SER A 300 7.86 -16.31 14.63
C SER A 300 8.79 -15.67 13.61
N SER A 301 9.08 -14.41 13.71
CA SER A 301 9.97 -13.69 12.76
C SER A 301 11.41 -13.71 13.23
N GLY A 302 12.34 -13.86 12.31
CA GLY A 302 13.75 -13.60 12.57
C GLY A 302 13.98 -12.15 13.03
N ALA A 303 14.98 -11.97 13.88
CA ALA A 303 15.36 -10.69 14.42
C ALA A 303 15.92 -9.74 13.35
N PHE A 304 16.23 -8.53 13.76
CA PHE A 304 16.88 -7.50 12.98
C PHE A 304 18.07 -8.01 12.18
N ASN A 305 18.19 -7.61 10.94
CA ASN A 305 19.46 -7.61 10.25
C ASN A 305 20.23 -6.33 10.66
N SER A 306 21.54 -6.47 10.89
CA SER A 306 22.38 -5.44 11.49
C SER A 306 22.38 -4.12 10.70
N GLY A 307 22.17 -3.02 11.39
CA GLY A 307 22.38 -1.66 10.91
C GLY A 307 22.63 -0.72 12.09
N THR A 308 23.21 0.44 11.82
CA THR A 308 23.43 1.46 12.84
C THR A 308 22.15 2.27 13.07
N ASN A 309 21.60 2.13 14.27
CA ASN A 309 20.56 3.04 14.75
C ASN A 309 21.18 4.33 15.19
N THR A 310 20.85 5.45 14.54
CA THR A 310 21.13 6.78 15.06
C THR A 310 19.83 7.40 15.58
N PHE A 311 19.80 7.87 16.82
CA PHE A 311 18.61 7.85 17.60
C PHE A 311 18.07 9.17 18.09
N LEU A 312 16.81 9.27 18.26
CA LEU A 312 15.85 9.94 19.18
C LEU A 312 16.03 11.42 19.51
N SER A 313 17.22 11.98 19.63
CA SER A 313 17.38 13.43 19.79
C SER A 313 16.78 14.22 18.59
N ASN A 314 16.65 13.58 17.44
CA ASN A 314 16.08 14.16 16.23
C ASN A 314 14.54 14.20 16.21
N PHE A 315 13.85 13.57 17.16
CA PHE A 315 12.39 13.67 17.27
C PHE A 315 11.90 14.85 18.09
N ALA A 316 12.78 15.53 18.85
CA ALA A 316 12.39 16.69 19.64
C ALA A 316 11.68 17.75 18.76
N GLY A 317 10.45 18.12 19.12
CA GLY A 317 9.63 19.08 18.39
C GLY A 317 9.02 18.56 17.09
N LYS A 318 9.19 17.27 16.72
CA LYS A 318 8.54 16.64 15.56
C LYS A 318 7.25 15.94 15.96
N ASN A 319 6.36 15.76 14.99
CA ASN A 319 5.15 14.98 15.18
C ASN A 319 5.52 13.50 15.33
N VAL A 320 5.41 12.96 16.52
CA VAL A 320 5.71 11.58 16.86
C VAL A 320 4.41 10.86 17.18
N ALA A 321 4.24 9.64 16.69
CA ALA A 321 3.13 8.80 17.07
C ALA A 321 3.36 8.20 18.45
N SER A 322 2.32 8.13 19.29
CA SER A 322 2.42 7.54 20.62
C SER A 322 2.38 6.00 20.55
N ALA A 323 3.23 5.37 21.37
CA ALA A 323 3.20 3.93 21.57
C ALA A 323 2.07 3.53 22.55
N SER A 324 1.41 2.41 22.25
CA SER A 324 0.48 1.73 23.16
C SER A 324 1.23 0.72 24.03
N ALA A 325 0.58 0.20 25.07
CA ALA A 325 1.18 -0.83 25.91
C ALA A 325 1.43 -2.14 25.08
N TYR A 326 2.59 -2.75 25.26
CA TYR A 326 3.02 -3.94 24.50
C TYR A 326 1.98 -5.08 24.53
N GLY A 327 1.39 -5.37 25.67
CA GLY A 327 0.43 -6.46 25.84
C GLY A 327 -0.84 -6.32 24.98
N THR A 328 -1.13 -5.13 24.43
CA THR A 328 -2.30 -4.88 23.58
C THR A 328 -1.99 -4.92 22.08
N VAL A 329 -0.72 -4.85 21.70
CA VAL A 329 -0.30 -4.64 20.29
C VAL A 329 -0.78 -5.78 19.39
N VAL A 330 -0.48 -7.02 19.73
CA VAL A 330 -0.81 -8.18 18.88
C VAL A 330 -2.31 -8.27 18.63
N ALA A 331 -3.12 -8.22 19.70
CA ALA A 331 -4.58 -8.32 19.58
C ALA A 331 -5.17 -7.13 18.81
N SER A 332 -4.72 -5.91 19.12
CA SER A 332 -5.20 -4.70 18.47
C SER A 332 -4.86 -4.68 16.98
N VAL A 333 -3.61 -4.97 16.62
CA VAL A 333 -3.16 -4.96 15.21
C VAL A 333 -3.86 -6.04 14.41
N THR A 334 -3.95 -7.26 14.93
CA THR A 334 -4.63 -8.36 14.22
C THR A 334 -6.12 -8.07 13.98
N ALA A 335 -6.77 -7.40 14.93
CA ALA A 335 -8.19 -7.06 14.82
C ALA A 335 -8.47 -5.90 13.83
N ASN A 336 -7.59 -4.90 13.81
CA ASN A 336 -7.89 -3.60 13.20
C ASN A 336 -7.11 -3.28 11.93
N ALA A 337 -5.96 -3.92 11.67
CA ALA A 337 -5.19 -3.64 10.47
C ALA A 337 -5.87 -4.17 9.21
N GLY A 338 -5.78 -3.38 8.13
CA GLY A 338 -6.21 -3.76 6.80
C GLY A 338 -7.58 -3.21 6.37
N PHE A 339 -7.90 -3.56 5.16
CA PHE A 339 -9.12 -3.20 4.45
C PHE A 339 -10.37 -3.79 5.10
N GLY A 340 -11.46 -3.02 5.12
CA GLY A 340 -12.75 -3.43 5.67
C GLY A 340 -12.82 -3.41 7.20
N LYS A 341 -11.91 -2.73 7.87
CA LYS A 341 -11.82 -2.66 9.34
C LYS A 341 -12.32 -1.34 9.93
N ILE A 342 -12.77 -0.39 9.10
CA ILE A 342 -13.30 0.92 9.53
C ILE A 342 -14.63 1.28 8.86
#